data_bc524496db1a60e3865d1e90cf3fe2b6
#
_entry.id   bc524496db1a60e3865d1e90cf3fe2b6
#
_cell.length_a   1.000
_cell.length_b   1.000
_cell.length_c   1.000
_cell.angle_alpha   90.00
_cell.angle_beta   90.00
_cell.angle_gamma   90.00
#
_symmetry.space_group_name_H-M   'P 1'
#
loop_
_entity.id
_entity.type
_entity.pdbx_description
1 polymer ?
#
loop_
_entity_poly.entity_id
_entity_poly.type
_entity_poly.pdbx_seq_one_letter_code
_entity_poly.pdbx_strand_id
1 'polypeptide(L)'
;MIRDNADFSPLWREAVSLALQNKDVGHLNLPRVKVTQKFGKQKKTVEISEVNETTAKINMPYDRSLIDRFKFEIDGRKWNDKEKHWQFPIVHLPKVVSIIKNYEVKCTRKIKKRYKELLEETKVRHEVREKEDTDFEIPEFNLPLFPYQKVGVEFLWHTDGRALIADQPGLGKTIQAIAYARLKNVKTLVISPLSVVINWRKEIEKFTNLDSTIWSTKDVDGDLDNQFHIINYDAVRKVHDVIAKMDFDLLICDEATFLKNRNTLRFKSILGSWRERKQYPGIKTDHIIFLTGTPVMSRPIEAFTLLNVLDRERFNNFYHFT
;
A
#
# COMPACT_ATOMS: atom_id res chain seq x y z
N MET A 1 -13.60 22.40 -17.06
CA MET A 1 -13.09 22.15 -18.44
C MET A 1 -11.71 21.53 -18.30
N ILE A 2 -11.64 20.20 -18.17
CA ILE A 2 -10.38 19.44 -18.11
C ILE A 2 -10.09 19.02 -19.53
N ARG A 3 -8.99 19.51 -20.09
CA ARG A 3 -8.55 19.17 -21.45
C ARG A 3 -8.11 17.69 -21.48
N ASP A 4 -8.74 16.94 -22.36
CA ASP A 4 -8.33 15.62 -22.80
C ASP A 4 -6.93 15.68 -23.42
N ASN A 5 -5.95 15.12 -22.73
CA ASN A 5 -4.71 14.63 -23.33
C ASN A 5 -3.94 13.83 -22.28
N ALA A 6 -4.23 12.56 -22.16
CA ALA A 6 -3.30 11.50 -21.79
C ALA A 6 -4.00 10.16 -21.99
N ASP A 7 -3.43 9.32 -22.81
CA ASP A 7 -3.83 7.93 -23.02
C ASP A 7 -3.60 7.09 -21.75
N PHE A 8 -4.54 7.22 -20.81
CA PHE A 8 -4.68 6.25 -19.73
C PHE A 8 -5.46 5.05 -20.24
N SER A 9 -5.01 3.83 -19.94
CA SER A 9 -5.77 2.64 -20.31
C SER A 9 -7.21 2.77 -19.79
N PRO A 10 -8.22 2.32 -20.54
CA PRO A 10 -9.62 2.45 -20.14
C PRO A 10 -9.92 1.94 -18.73
N LEU A 11 -9.25 0.86 -18.31
CA LEU A 11 -9.35 0.27 -16.97
C LEU A 11 -8.85 1.17 -15.84
N TRP A 12 -7.87 2.04 -16.12
CA TRP A 12 -7.35 2.99 -15.14
C TRP A 12 -8.23 4.22 -14.99
N ARG A 13 -8.78 4.72 -16.12
CA ARG A 13 -9.79 5.79 -16.08
C ARG A 13 -11.03 5.35 -15.31
N GLU A 14 -11.43 4.10 -15.49
CA GLU A 14 -12.57 3.52 -14.79
C GLU A 14 -12.26 3.31 -13.30
N ALA A 15 -11.11 2.75 -12.93
CA ALA A 15 -10.71 2.55 -11.54
C ALA A 15 -10.52 3.86 -10.76
N VAL A 16 -9.91 4.89 -11.38
CA VAL A 16 -9.76 6.22 -10.76
C VAL A 16 -11.10 6.97 -10.71
N SER A 17 -11.91 6.87 -11.75
CA SER A 17 -13.26 7.46 -11.78
C SER A 17 -14.18 6.83 -10.75
N LEU A 18 -14.08 5.54 -10.52
CA LEU A 18 -14.87 4.78 -9.56
C LEU A 18 -14.37 4.98 -8.12
N ALA A 19 -13.05 5.08 -7.93
CA ALA A 19 -12.47 5.47 -6.63
C ALA A 19 -12.86 6.90 -6.21
N LEU A 20 -13.05 7.80 -7.18
CA LEU A 20 -13.48 9.18 -6.95
C LEU A 20 -15.01 9.33 -6.82
N GLN A 21 -15.81 8.36 -7.28
CA GLN A 21 -17.27 8.47 -7.34
C GLN A 21 -18.01 7.56 -6.36
N ASN A 22 -17.32 6.77 -5.54
CA ASN A 22 -17.97 5.76 -4.64
C ASN A 22 -19.00 4.89 -5.38
N LYS A 23 -18.76 4.52 -6.64
CA LYS A 23 -19.67 3.72 -7.43
C LYS A 23 -19.06 2.39 -7.87
N ASP A 24 -19.91 1.39 -7.80
CA ASP A 24 -19.78 -0.04 -8.06
C ASP A 24 -18.94 -0.41 -9.30
N VAL A 25 -17.93 -1.24 -9.12
CA VAL A 25 -17.11 -1.90 -10.15
C VAL A 25 -17.46 -3.40 -10.30
N GLY A 26 -18.60 -3.81 -9.74
CA GLY A 26 -19.02 -5.22 -9.67
C GLY A 26 -19.26 -5.95 -11.00
N HIS A 27 -19.05 -5.30 -12.14
CA HIS A 27 -19.28 -5.90 -13.46
C HIS A 27 -18.06 -5.97 -14.38
N LEU A 28 -16.85 -5.95 -13.85
CA LEU A 28 -15.69 -6.38 -14.62
C LEU A 28 -15.73 -7.90 -14.81
N ASN A 29 -16.61 -8.32 -15.70
CA ASN A 29 -16.65 -9.68 -16.23
C ASN A 29 -15.31 -10.00 -16.87
N LEU A 30 -14.48 -10.79 -16.17
CA LEU A 30 -13.33 -11.43 -16.77
C LEU A 30 -13.85 -12.38 -17.87
N PRO A 31 -13.45 -12.19 -19.14
CA PRO A 31 -14.01 -12.97 -20.22
C PRO A 31 -13.67 -14.47 -20.04
N ARG A 32 -14.69 -15.31 -19.93
CA ARG A 32 -14.58 -16.75 -20.13
C ARG A 32 -14.13 -16.97 -21.57
N VAL A 33 -12.90 -17.47 -21.77
CA VAL A 33 -12.38 -17.79 -23.08
C VAL A 33 -13.18 -18.97 -23.66
N LYS A 34 -14.08 -18.69 -24.58
CA LYS A 34 -14.60 -19.72 -25.51
C LYS A 34 -13.52 -19.94 -26.58
N VAL A 35 -12.97 -21.14 -26.60
CA VAL A 35 -12.06 -21.61 -27.66
C VAL A 35 -12.88 -21.78 -28.93
N THR A 36 -12.72 -20.87 -29.88
CA THR A 36 -13.11 -21.11 -31.28
C THR A 36 -11.84 -21.31 -32.10
N GLN A 37 -11.64 -22.54 -32.55
CA GLN A 37 -10.58 -22.87 -33.51
C GLN A 37 -10.80 -22.09 -34.82
N LYS A 38 -9.78 -21.35 -35.24
CA LYS A 38 -9.54 -20.99 -36.66
C LYS A 38 -8.04 -21.05 -36.98
N PHE A 39 -7.80 -21.75 -38.01
CA PHE A 39 -6.56 -22.12 -38.75
C PHE A 39 -5.33 -21.19 -38.61
N GLY A 40 -4.17 -21.78 -38.27
CA GLY A 40 -2.99 -21.65 -39.13
C GLY A 40 -1.99 -20.54 -38.83
N LYS A 41 -1.86 -19.97 -37.58
CA LYS A 41 -0.61 -19.35 -37.13
C LYS A 41 -0.22 -19.98 -35.79
N GLN A 42 0.96 -20.62 -35.73
CA GLN A 42 1.51 -21.09 -34.46
C GLN A 42 1.46 -19.91 -33.48
N LYS A 43 0.70 -20.06 -32.39
CA LYS A 43 0.69 -19.06 -31.35
C LYS A 43 2.09 -18.94 -30.78
N LYS A 44 2.66 -17.74 -30.84
CA LYS A 44 3.94 -17.46 -30.21
C LYS A 44 3.82 -17.75 -28.72
N THR A 45 4.76 -18.49 -28.17
CA THR A 45 4.77 -18.94 -26.76
C THR A 45 5.53 -17.93 -25.89
N VAL A 46 4.98 -17.64 -24.73
CA VAL A 46 5.61 -16.86 -23.65
C VAL A 46 5.87 -17.81 -22.48
N GLU A 47 7.04 -17.73 -21.87
CA GLU A 47 7.40 -18.58 -20.74
C GLU A 47 7.64 -17.71 -19.49
N ILE A 48 7.01 -18.09 -18.35
CA ILE A 48 7.16 -17.40 -17.07
C ILE A 48 7.63 -18.40 -16.02
N SER A 49 8.67 -18.01 -15.28
CA SER A 49 9.16 -18.78 -14.14
C SER A 49 9.61 -17.85 -13.01
N GLU A 50 9.75 -18.39 -11.81
CA GLU A 50 10.29 -17.68 -10.66
C GLU A 50 11.82 -17.49 -10.78
N VAL A 51 12.32 -16.36 -10.25
CA VAL A 51 13.74 -16.15 -9.94
C VAL A 51 13.96 -16.33 -8.45
N ASN A 52 13.06 -15.73 -7.64
CA ASN A 52 12.99 -15.88 -6.20
C ASN A 52 11.55 -15.58 -5.72
N GLU A 53 11.33 -15.39 -4.43
CA GLU A 53 10.00 -15.17 -3.84
C GLU A 53 9.33 -13.87 -4.31
N THR A 54 10.11 -12.84 -4.64
CA THR A 54 9.61 -11.51 -5.02
C THR A 54 9.75 -11.21 -6.51
N THR A 55 10.52 -12.02 -7.25
CA THR A 55 10.88 -11.72 -8.64
C THR A 55 10.57 -12.90 -9.55
N ALA A 56 9.89 -12.63 -10.64
CA ALA A 56 9.67 -13.58 -11.74
C ALA A 56 10.47 -13.17 -12.99
N LYS A 57 10.71 -14.13 -13.88
CA LYS A 57 11.28 -13.91 -15.21
C LYS A 57 10.30 -14.31 -16.30
N ILE A 58 10.39 -13.61 -17.43
CA ILE A 58 9.56 -13.84 -18.60
C ILE A 58 10.42 -13.86 -19.87
N ASN A 59 10.27 -14.94 -20.64
CA ASN A 59 10.79 -15.06 -21.99
C ASN A 59 9.67 -14.77 -22.98
N MET A 60 9.85 -13.74 -23.79
CA MET A 60 8.86 -13.30 -24.77
C MET A 60 9.43 -13.47 -26.18
N PRO A 61 8.61 -13.89 -27.16
CA PRO A 61 9.01 -13.85 -28.57
C PRO A 61 9.24 -12.39 -28.97
N TYR A 62 10.10 -12.19 -29.98
CA TYR A 62 10.28 -10.84 -30.52
C TYR A 62 8.97 -10.37 -31.15
N ASP A 63 8.31 -9.48 -30.44
CA ASP A 63 7.12 -8.76 -30.85
C ASP A 63 7.23 -7.36 -30.26
N ARG A 64 7.44 -6.37 -31.14
CA ARG A 64 7.71 -4.99 -30.71
C ARG A 64 6.57 -4.43 -29.88
N SER A 65 5.33 -4.65 -30.31
CA SER A 65 4.15 -4.16 -29.59
C SER A 65 4.03 -4.77 -28.18
N LEU A 66 4.26 -6.09 -28.06
CA LEU A 66 4.28 -6.78 -26.77
C LEU A 66 5.37 -6.23 -25.85
N ILE A 67 6.60 -6.11 -26.40
CA ILE A 67 7.76 -5.64 -25.63
C ILE A 67 7.57 -4.20 -25.18
N ASP A 68 7.09 -3.32 -26.06
CA ASP A 68 6.85 -1.91 -25.73
C ASP A 68 5.75 -1.78 -24.68
N ARG A 69 4.67 -2.54 -24.82
CA ARG A 69 3.60 -2.60 -23.82
C ARG A 69 4.10 -3.10 -22.47
N PHE A 70 4.85 -4.20 -22.45
CA PHE A 70 5.47 -4.73 -21.24
C PHE A 70 6.41 -3.70 -20.59
N LYS A 71 7.24 -3.02 -21.38
CA LYS A 71 8.12 -1.96 -20.91
C LYS A 71 7.35 -0.76 -20.34
N PHE A 72 6.24 -0.42 -20.94
CA PHE A 72 5.42 0.69 -20.48
C PHE A 72 4.63 0.35 -19.21
N GLU A 73 4.00 -0.83 -19.16
CA GLU A 73 3.05 -1.17 -18.10
C GLU A 73 3.67 -1.85 -16.87
N ILE A 74 4.85 -2.45 -16.98
CA ILE A 74 5.46 -3.22 -15.87
C ILE A 74 6.63 -2.46 -15.29
N ASP A 75 6.44 -1.95 -14.10
CA ASP A 75 7.48 -1.25 -13.35
C ASP A 75 8.46 -2.22 -12.65
N GLY A 76 9.65 -1.71 -12.32
CA GLY A 76 10.70 -2.53 -11.67
C GLY A 76 11.29 -3.63 -12.55
N ARG A 77 10.88 -3.72 -13.82
CA ARG A 77 11.44 -4.66 -14.78
C ARG A 77 12.92 -4.41 -15.01
N LYS A 78 13.67 -5.50 -15.24
CA LYS A 78 15.08 -5.47 -15.59
C LYS A 78 15.34 -6.43 -16.72
N TRP A 79 16.14 -6.03 -17.71
CA TRP A 79 16.62 -6.91 -18.75
C TRP A 79 17.86 -7.65 -18.28
N ASN A 80 17.86 -8.98 -18.40
CA ASN A 80 19.05 -9.79 -18.19
C ASN A 80 19.68 -10.09 -19.55
N ASP A 81 20.77 -9.40 -19.85
CA ASP A 81 21.42 -9.52 -21.17
C ASP A 81 22.11 -10.86 -21.36
N LYS A 82 22.59 -11.50 -20.30
CA LYS A 82 23.27 -12.81 -20.38
C LYS A 82 22.29 -13.92 -20.71
N GLU A 83 21.16 -13.96 -20.06
CA GLU A 83 20.15 -15.01 -20.21
C GLU A 83 19.00 -14.62 -21.14
N LYS A 84 19.03 -13.41 -21.72
CA LYS A 84 18.07 -12.89 -22.71
C LYS A 84 16.60 -12.99 -22.29
N HIS A 85 16.30 -12.59 -21.03
CA HIS A 85 14.95 -12.53 -20.50
C HIS A 85 14.70 -11.25 -19.71
N TRP A 86 13.42 -10.93 -19.53
CA TRP A 86 13.00 -9.87 -18.62
C TRP A 86 12.78 -10.44 -17.22
N GLN A 87 13.20 -9.72 -16.20
CA GLN A 87 12.83 -9.94 -14.80
C GLN A 87 11.85 -8.84 -14.36
N PHE A 88 10.90 -9.19 -13.50
CA PHE A 88 9.91 -8.25 -13.00
C PHE A 88 9.43 -8.65 -11.59
N PRO A 89 8.96 -7.67 -10.77
CA PRO A 89 8.39 -7.96 -9.46
C PRO A 89 7.15 -8.86 -9.59
N ILE A 90 7.08 -9.92 -8.80
CA ILE A 90 6.05 -10.97 -8.92
C ILE A 90 4.63 -10.43 -8.64
N VAL A 91 4.51 -9.32 -7.92
CA VAL A 91 3.21 -8.64 -7.67
C VAL A 91 2.57 -8.15 -8.96
N HIS A 92 3.34 -7.90 -10.01
CA HIS A 92 2.83 -7.53 -11.33
C HIS A 92 2.34 -8.72 -12.18
N LEU A 93 2.42 -9.94 -11.66
CA LEU A 93 2.05 -11.15 -12.41
C LEU A 93 0.61 -11.10 -12.97
N PRO A 94 -0.43 -10.62 -12.25
CA PRO A 94 -1.77 -10.46 -12.82
C PRO A 94 -1.78 -9.52 -14.04
N LYS A 95 -1.05 -8.41 -13.97
CA LYS A 95 -0.94 -7.46 -15.06
C LYS A 95 -0.16 -8.03 -16.24
N VAL A 96 0.94 -8.73 -15.99
CA VAL A 96 1.71 -9.43 -17.03
C VAL A 96 0.83 -10.45 -17.76
N VAL A 97 0.05 -11.26 -17.02
CA VAL A 97 -0.89 -12.22 -17.62
C VAL A 97 -1.91 -11.52 -18.50
N SER A 98 -2.41 -10.34 -18.11
CA SER A 98 -3.33 -9.55 -18.94
C SER A 98 -2.70 -9.04 -20.24
N ILE A 99 -1.42 -8.66 -20.19
CA ILE A 99 -0.66 -8.21 -21.38
C ILE A 99 -0.48 -9.34 -22.40
N ILE A 100 -0.16 -10.54 -21.90
CA ILE A 100 0.16 -11.70 -22.75
C ILE A 100 -1.05 -12.60 -23.05
N LYS A 101 -2.28 -12.19 -22.77
CA LYS A 101 -3.51 -13.00 -22.92
C LYS A 101 -3.71 -13.63 -24.30
N ASN A 102 -3.12 -13.05 -25.35
CA ASN A 102 -3.24 -13.51 -26.73
C ASN A 102 -2.13 -14.50 -27.14
N TYR A 103 -1.22 -14.81 -26.24
CA TYR A 103 -0.09 -15.72 -26.43
C TYR A 103 -0.38 -17.07 -25.77
N GLU A 104 0.34 -18.11 -26.21
CA GLU A 104 0.40 -19.35 -25.44
C GLU A 104 1.33 -19.16 -24.25
N VAL A 105 0.84 -19.40 -23.02
CA VAL A 105 1.62 -19.17 -21.79
C VAL A 105 2.04 -20.50 -21.19
N LYS A 106 3.36 -20.70 -21.10
CA LYS A 106 3.97 -21.78 -20.31
C LYS A 106 4.47 -21.18 -19.00
N CYS A 107 4.12 -21.79 -17.89
CA CYS A 107 4.59 -21.33 -16.58
C CYS A 107 4.72 -22.48 -15.58
N THR A 108 5.57 -22.29 -14.57
CA THR A 108 5.80 -23.26 -13.52
C THR A 108 4.58 -23.39 -12.60
N ARG A 109 4.53 -24.50 -11.83
CA ARG A 109 3.47 -24.70 -10.82
C ARG A 109 3.48 -23.61 -9.74
N LYS A 110 4.68 -23.12 -9.36
CA LYS A 110 4.84 -22.03 -8.37
C LYS A 110 4.24 -20.72 -8.89
N ILE A 111 4.52 -20.35 -10.15
CA ILE A 111 3.93 -19.16 -10.78
C ILE A 111 2.40 -19.28 -10.83
N LYS A 112 1.84 -20.44 -11.19
CA LYS A 112 0.39 -20.66 -11.20
C LYS A 112 -0.23 -20.50 -9.81
N LYS A 113 0.43 -21.04 -8.77
CA LYS A 113 0.00 -20.91 -7.39
C LYS A 113 0.01 -19.44 -6.97
N ARG A 114 1.13 -18.73 -7.17
CA ARG A 114 1.29 -17.33 -6.80
C ARG A 114 0.32 -16.40 -7.54
N TYR A 115 0.04 -16.68 -8.80
CA TYR A 115 -0.97 -15.95 -9.57
C TYR A 115 -2.37 -16.05 -8.95
N LYS A 116 -2.77 -17.26 -8.54
CA LYS A 116 -4.06 -17.47 -7.86
C LYS A 116 -4.12 -16.74 -6.52
N GLU A 117 -3.05 -16.83 -5.73
CA GLU A 117 -2.94 -16.11 -4.45
C GLU A 117 -3.08 -14.60 -4.64
N LEU A 118 -2.36 -14.01 -5.59
CA LEU A 118 -2.43 -12.57 -5.87
C LEU A 118 -3.84 -12.13 -6.35
N LEU A 119 -4.52 -12.97 -7.12
CA LEU A 119 -5.90 -12.70 -7.51
C LEU A 119 -6.85 -12.77 -6.32
N GLU A 120 -6.71 -13.78 -5.46
CA GLU A 120 -7.54 -13.94 -4.28
C GLU A 120 -7.29 -12.81 -3.26
N GLU A 121 -6.03 -12.47 -2.97
CA GLU A 121 -5.67 -11.32 -2.14
C GLU A 121 -6.31 -10.02 -2.66
N THR A 122 -6.30 -9.81 -3.97
CA THR A 122 -6.90 -8.62 -4.59
C THR A 122 -8.41 -8.62 -4.45
N LYS A 123 -9.03 -9.79 -4.67
CA LYS A 123 -10.47 -9.97 -4.55
C LYS A 123 -10.95 -9.74 -3.13
N VAL A 124 -10.30 -10.37 -2.14
CA VAL A 124 -10.64 -10.19 -0.72
C VAL A 124 -10.56 -8.73 -0.31
N ARG A 125 -9.46 -8.03 -0.67
CA ARG A 125 -9.32 -6.59 -0.35
C ARG A 125 -10.41 -5.74 -1.00
N HIS A 126 -10.84 -6.10 -2.21
CA HIS A 126 -11.93 -5.40 -2.90
C HIS A 126 -13.26 -5.67 -2.21
N GLU A 127 -13.56 -6.94 -1.93
CA GLU A 127 -14.80 -7.34 -1.25
C GLU A 127 -14.93 -6.69 0.12
N VAL A 128 -13.85 -6.68 0.92
CA VAL A 128 -13.87 -6.01 2.23
C VAL A 128 -14.12 -4.51 2.08
N ARG A 129 -13.51 -3.88 1.09
CA ARG A 129 -13.66 -2.44 0.88
C ARG A 129 -15.09 -2.04 0.49
N GLU A 130 -15.86 -2.92 -0.16
CA GLU A 130 -17.24 -2.65 -0.60
C GLU A 130 -18.28 -3.02 0.48
N LYS A 131 -17.85 -3.58 1.63
CA LYS A 131 -18.75 -3.88 2.74
C LYS A 131 -19.25 -2.60 3.42
N GLU A 132 -20.50 -2.62 3.86
CA GLU A 132 -21.06 -1.58 4.74
C GLU A 132 -20.97 -1.99 6.21
N ASP A 133 -20.93 -3.30 6.49
CA ASP A 133 -20.80 -3.89 7.83
C ASP A 133 -20.02 -5.21 7.76
N THR A 134 -19.56 -5.68 8.92
CA THR A 134 -18.83 -6.95 9.04
C THR A 134 -19.01 -7.55 10.44
N ASP A 135 -19.00 -8.89 10.48
CA ASP A 135 -18.93 -9.67 11.73
C ASP A 135 -17.51 -9.77 12.30
N PHE A 136 -16.55 -8.99 11.75
CA PHE A 136 -15.17 -8.98 12.19
C PHE A 136 -15.08 -8.56 13.66
N GLU A 137 -14.61 -9.47 14.52
CA GLU A 137 -14.50 -9.22 15.95
C GLU A 137 -13.20 -8.46 16.29
N ILE A 138 -13.34 -7.47 17.15
CA ILE A 138 -12.22 -6.68 17.66
C ILE A 138 -12.25 -6.83 19.20
N PRO A 139 -11.46 -7.76 19.73
CA PRO A 139 -11.42 -8.01 21.18
C PRO A 139 -10.75 -6.85 21.93
N GLU A 140 -11.03 -6.76 23.23
CA GLU A 140 -10.38 -5.82 24.16
C GLU A 140 -10.52 -4.34 23.78
N PHE A 141 -11.70 -3.97 23.26
CA PHE A 141 -12.05 -2.59 22.94
C PHE A 141 -13.22 -2.15 23.80
N ASN A 142 -13.07 -1.04 24.54
CA ASN A 142 -14.02 -0.63 25.59
C ASN A 142 -15.35 -0.12 25.04
N LEU A 143 -15.36 0.39 23.81
CA LEU A 143 -16.54 0.99 23.20
C LEU A 143 -16.78 0.33 21.83
N PRO A 144 -18.05 0.14 21.44
CA PRO A 144 -18.38 -0.45 20.17
C PRO A 144 -17.95 0.46 19.02
N LEU A 145 -17.39 -0.15 17.98
CA LEU A 145 -17.11 0.51 16.72
C LEU A 145 -18.38 0.57 15.85
N PHE A 146 -18.51 1.62 15.08
CA PHE A 146 -19.50 1.66 14.01
C PHE A 146 -19.22 0.61 12.94
N PRO A 147 -20.24 0.11 12.22
CA PRO A 147 -20.07 -0.90 11.18
C PRO A 147 -18.93 -0.58 10.20
N TYR A 148 -18.95 0.60 9.61
CA TYR A 148 -17.91 1.03 8.66
C TYR A 148 -16.50 1.13 9.28
N GLN A 149 -16.39 1.40 10.59
CA GLN A 149 -15.10 1.40 11.29
C GLN A 149 -14.56 -0.03 11.45
N LYS A 150 -15.43 -0.99 11.75
CA LYS A 150 -15.06 -2.41 11.78
C LYS A 150 -14.55 -2.87 10.41
N VAL A 151 -15.23 -2.47 9.33
CA VAL A 151 -14.78 -2.74 7.95
C VAL A 151 -13.39 -2.14 7.71
N GLY A 152 -13.13 -0.92 8.18
CA GLY A 152 -11.80 -0.31 8.09
C GLY A 152 -10.73 -1.10 8.84
N VAL A 153 -11.02 -1.65 10.03
CA VAL A 153 -10.10 -2.50 10.78
C VAL A 153 -9.88 -3.85 10.06
N GLU A 154 -10.95 -4.47 9.54
CA GLU A 154 -10.84 -5.68 8.71
C GLU A 154 -9.97 -5.44 7.47
N PHE A 155 -10.12 -4.29 6.82
CA PHE A 155 -9.26 -3.91 5.69
C PHE A 155 -7.78 -3.78 6.12
N LEU A 156 -7.49 -3.15 7.26
CA LEU A 156 -6.14 -3.08 7.82
C LEU A 156 -5.59 -4.48 8.12
N TRP A 157 -6.42 -5.40 8.59
CA TRP A 157 -6.03 -6.79 8.82
C TRP A 157 -5.59 -7.48 7.52
N HIS A 158 -6.38 -7.37 6.46
CA HIS A 158 -6.08 -7.98 5.16
C HIS A 158 -4.95 -7.30 4.38
N THR A 159 -4.57 -6.08 4.76
CA THR A 159 -3.41 -5.38 4.20
C THR A 159 -2.17 -5.49 5.08
N ASP A 160 -2.27 -6.28 6.16
CA ASP A 160 -1.22 -6.45 7.17
C ASP A 160 -0.68 -5.10 7.68
N GLY A 161 -1.60 -4.17 7.96
CA GLY A 161 -1.28 -2.83 8.45
C GLY A 161 -0.47 -1.96 7.47
N ARG A 162 -0.44 -2.29 6.19
CA ARG A 162 0.18 -1.44 5.15
C ARG A 162 -0.89 -0.79 4.32
N ALA A 163 -1.44 0.32 4.82
CA ALA A 163 -2.60 0.96 4.20
C ALA A 163 -2.61 2.48 4.36
N LEU A 164 -3.38 3.13 3.48
CA LEU A 164 -3.80 4.52 3.58
C LEU A 164 -5.29 4.54 3.89
N ILE A 165 -5.67 4.99 5.08
CA ILE A 165 -7.06 5.28 5.46
C ILE A 165 -7.36 6.72 5.07
N ALA A 166 -8.22 6.87 4.08
CA ALA A 166 -8.53 8.15 3.44
C ALA A 166 -9.98 8.59 3.68
N ASP A 167 -10.60 8.11 4.74
CA ASP A 167 -11.96 8.48 5.14
C ASP A 167 -12.08 9.97 5.41
N GLN A 168 -13.28 10.51 5.24
CA GLN A 168 -13.57 11.90 5.54
C GLN A 168 -13.21 12.26 7.00
N PRO A 169 -12.89 13.52 7.29
CA PRO A 169 -12.71 13.98 8.67
C PRO A 169 -13.92 13.64 9.54
N GLY A 170 -13.67 13.22 10.79
CA GLY A 170 -14.73 12.85 11.74
C GLY A 170 -15.22 11.40 11.67
N LEU A 171 -14.86 10.60 10.66
CA LEU A 171 -15.28 9.19 10.56
C LEU A 171 -14.46 8.22 11.43
N GLY A 172 -13.59 8.72 12.31
CA GLY A 172 -12.89 7.88 13.29
C GLY A 172 -11.72 7.07 12.71
N LYS A 173 -10.92 7.64 11.80
CA LYS A 173 -9.67 7.02 11.32
C LYS A 173 -8.72 6.65 12.47
N THR A 174 -8.61 7.54 13.47
CA THR A 174 -7.83 7.33 14.68
C THR A 174 -8.25 6.06 15.41
N ILE A 175 -9.54 5.87 15.60
CA ILE A 175 -10.11 4.72 16.30
C ILE A 175 -9.84 3.41 15.53
N GLN A 176 -9.98 3.43 14.21
CA GLN A 176 -9.68 2.27 13.36
C GLN A 176 -8.20 1.85 13.50
N ALA A 177 -7.27 2.82 13.51
CA ALA A 177 -5.84 2.55 13.66
C ALA A 177 -5.51 2.01 15.08
N ILE A 178 -6.11 2.56 16.14
CA ILE A 178 -5.97 2.07 17.51
C ILE A 178 -6.51 0.65 17.61
N ALA A 179 -7.70 0.37 17.07
CA ALA A 179 -8.32 -0.94 17.09
C ALA A 179 -7.45 -2.00 16.39
N TYR A 180 -6.87 -1.66 15.24
CA TYR A 180 -5.92 -2.54 14.55
C TYR A 180 -4.67 -2.82 15.40
N ALA A 181 -4.05 -1.80 15.99
CA ALA A 181 -2.88 -1.94 16.85
C ALA A 181 -3.17 -2.84 18.06
N ARG A 182 -4.34 -2.71 18.68
CA ARG A 182 -4.80 -3.58 19.77
C ARG A 182 -5.03 -5.01 19.31
N LEU A 183 -5.71 -5.20 18.19
CA LEU A 183 -5.99 -6.52 17.62
C LEU A 183 -4.69 -7.30 17.31
N LYS A 184 -3.67 -6.61 16.80
CA LYS A 184 -2.34 -7.18 16.54
C LYS A 184 -1.48 -7.30 17.81
N ASN A 185 -1.82 -6.60 18.88
CA ASN A 185 -1.06 -6.47 20.11
C ASN A 185 0.42 -6.10 19.87
N VAL A 186 0.64 -5.06 19.06
CA VAL A 186 1.97 -4.64 18.60
C VAL A 186 2.40 -3.31 19.19
N LYS A 187 3.70 -3.14 19.42
CA LYS A 187 4.30 -1.89 19.88
C LYS A 187 4.20 -0.84 18.77
N THR A 188 3.51 0.26 19.05
CA THR A 188 3.05 1.21 18.05
C THR A 188 3.62 2.59 18.28
N LEU A 189 4.21 3.19 17.24
CA LEU A 189 4.59 4.60 17.22
C LEU A 189 3.57 5.41 16.41
N VAL A 190 2.93 6.36 17.06
CA VAL A 190 2.03 7.33 16.44
C VAL A 190 2.77 8.64 16.20
N ILE A 191 2.83 9.08 14.95
CA ILE A 191 3.37 10.38 14.58
C ILE A 191 2.22 11.25 14.09
N SER A 192 1.99 12.36 14.78
CA SER A 192 0.84 13.24 14.53
C SER A 192 1.23 14.73 14.54
N PRO A 193 0.37 15.62 14.04
CA PRO A 193 0.51 17.05 14.30
C PRO A 193 0.51 17.35 15.82
N LEU A 194 1.28 18.35 16.24
CA LEU A 194 1.41 18.70 17.66
C LEU A 194 0.05 18.97 18.34
N SER A 195 -0.88 19.58 17.61
CA SER A 195 -2.21 19.93 18.11
C SER A 195 -3.07 18.75 18.51
N VAL A 196 -2.80 17.54 17.98
CA VAL A 196 -3.62 16.34 18.23
C VAL A 196 -2.92 15.27 19.08
N VAL A 197 -1.68 15.49 19.51
CA VAL A 197 -0.91 14.56 20.36
C VAL A 197 -1.69 14.17 21.62
N ILE A 198 -2.24 15.16 22.33
CA ILE A 198 -3.02 14.92 23.55
C ILE A 198 -4.35 14.23 23.24
N ASN A 199 -4.94 14.52 22.08
CA ASN A 199 -6.16 13.84 21.65
C ASN A 199 -5.90 12.34 21.41
N TRP A 200 -4.75 11.98 20.80
CA TRP A 200 -4.36 10.59 20.61
C TRP A 200 -4.25 9.84 21.95
N ARG A 201 -3.62 10.44 22.99
CA ARG A 201 -3.57 9.84 24.34
C ARG A 201 -4.97 9.57 24.88
N LYS A 202 -5.86 10.58 24.81
CA LYS A 202 -7.25 10.45 25.30
C LYS A 202 -8.03 9.36 24.54
N GLU A 203 -7.88 9.27 23.24
CA GLU A 203 -8.55 8.24 22.44
C GLU A 203 -8.02 6.83 22.76
N ILE A 204 -6.70 6.68 22.92
CA ILE A 204 -6.09 5.41 23.33
C ILE A 204 -6.64 4.97 24.69
N GLU A 205 -6.56 5.81 25.70
CA GLU A 205 -7.10 5.54 27.05
C GLU A 205 -8.59 5.19 27.00
N LYS A 206 -9.39 6.02 26.32
CA LYS A 206 -10.83 5.85 26.20
C LYS A 206 -11.23 4.50 25.60
N PHE A 207 -10.57 4.06 24.53
CA PHE A 207 -10.96 2.88 23.79
C PHE A 207 -10.28 1.60 24.26
N THR A 208 -9.15 1.69 24.97
CA THR A 208 -8.32 0.54 25.32
C THR A 208 -8.02 0.39 26.82
N ASN A 209 -8.31 1.41 27.64
CA ASN A 209 -7.85 1.52 29.03
C ASN A 209 -6.31 1.41 29.19
N LEU A 210 -5.55 1.66 28.12
CA LEU A 210 -4.10 1.66 28.19
C LEU A 210 -3.55 3.06 28.31
N ASP A 211 -2.47 3.19 29.04
CA ASP A 211 -1.63 4.37 29.01
C ASP A 211 -0.83 4.45 27.72
N SER A 212 -0.33 5.63 27.43
CA SER A 212 0.55 5.88 26.29
C SER A 212 1.69 6.82 26.66
N THR A 213 2.81 6.67 26.01
CA THR A 213 4.01 7.49 26.20
C THR A 213 4.06 8.63 25.19
N ILE A 214 4.15 9.85 25.67
CA ILE A 214 4.34 11.02 24.81
C ILE A 214 5.81 11.42 24.78
N TRP A 215 6.36 11.50 23.58
CA TRP A 215 7.72 11.97 23.34
C TRP A 215 7.73 13.44 22.96
N SER A 216 8.60 14.19 23.63
CA SER A 216 8.91 15.56 23.26
C SER A 216 10.40 15.72 22.96
N THR A 217 10.81 16.92 22.58
CA THR A 217 12.24 17.20 22.35
C THR A 217 13.05 17.32 23.64
N LYS A 218 12.41 17.39 24.78
CA LYS A 218 13.05 17.65 26.09
C LYS A 218 12.79 16.54 27.09
N ASP A 219 11.67 15.83 26.93
CA ASP A 219 11.16 14.92 27.94
C ASP A 219 10.35 13.80 27.34
N VAL A 220 10.20 12.71 28.09
CA VAL A 220 9.38 11.54 27.79
C VAL A 220 8.37 11.38 28.90
N ASP A 221 7.10 11.56 28.60
CA ASP A 221 6.00 11.46 29.54
C ASP A 221 5.28 10.11 29.35
N GLY A 222 5.53 9.17 30.24
CA GLY A 222 4.99 7.81 30.26
C GLY A 222 6.07 6.72 30.32
N ASP A 223 5.62 5.47 30.43
CA ASP A 223 6.48 4.29 30.48
C ASP A 223 6.96 3.89 29.07
N LEU A 224 8.23 3.53 28.95
CA LEU A 224 8.81 3.05 27.68
C LEU A 224 8.33 1.66 27.27
N ASP A 225 7.71 0.92 28.19
CA ASP A 225 7.11 -0.38 27.91
C ASP A 225 5.65 -0.30 27.46
N ASN A 226 5.06 0.90 27.44
CA ASN A 226 3.72 1.09 26.92
C ASN A 226 3.60 0.59 25.46
N GLN A 227 2.42 0.07 25.13
CA GLN A 227 2.12 -0.36 23.77
C GLN A 227 2.13 0.80 22.77
N PHE A 228 1.63 1.98 23.20
CA PHE A 228 1.48 3.16 22.36
C PHE A 228 2.46 4.25 22.73
N HIS A 229 3.21 4.72 21.75
CA HIS A 229 4.08 5.89 21.85
C HIS A 229 3.61 6.96 20.87
N ILE A 230 3.55 8.20 21.31
CA ILE A 230 3.01 9.32 20.55
C ILE A 230 4.08 10.40 20.44
N ILE A 231 4.31 10.92 19.23
CA ILE A 231 5.26 12.00 19.00
C ILE A 231 4.73 12.94 17.91
N ASN A 232 5.09 14.21 17.97
CA ASN A 232 4.80 15.12 16.88
C ASN A 232 5.88 15.07 15.78
N TYR A 233 5.49 15.38 14.55
CA TYR A 233 6.35 15.34 13.37
C TYR A 233 7.70 16.07 13.52
N ASP A 234 7.71 17.24 14.18
CA ASP A 234 8.91 18.07 14.29
C ASP A 234 9.87 17.59 15.40
N ALA A 235 9.33 16.89 16.40
CA ALA A 235 10.15 16.29 17.44
C ALA A 235 10.90 15.05 16.97
N VAL A 236 10.34 14.24 16.04
CA VAL A 236 10.94 12.98 15.56
C VAL A 236 12.42 13.18 15.20
N ARG A 237 12.74 14.21 14.43
CA ARG A 237 14.10 14.46 13.99
C ARG A 237 15.11 14.67 15.15
N LYS A 238 14.65 15.27 16.26
CA LYS A 238 15.51 15.63 17.40
C LYS A 238 15.79 14.44 18.31
N VAL A 239 14.86 13.49 18.37
CA VAL A 239 14.96 12.27 19.21
C VAL A 239 15.11 11.00 18.36
N HIS A 240 15.40 11.16 17.08
CA HIS A 240 15.46 10.07 16.10
C HIS A 240 16.36 8.92 16.55
N ASP A 241 17.56 9.22 17.06
CA ASP A 241 18.55 8.19 17.43
C ASP A 241 18.08 7.31 18.61
N VAL A 242 17.17 7.82 19.43
CA VAL A 242 16.55 7.06 20.51
C VAL A 242 15.40 6.23 19.96
N ILE A 243 14.47 6.87 19.26
CA ILE A 243 13.28 6.22 18.69
C ILE A 243 13.66 5.14 17.68
N ALA A 244 14.65 5.37 16.83
CA ALA A 244 15.10 4.40 15.82
C ALA A 244 15.75 3.13 16.42
N LYS A 245 16.10 3.15 17.70
CA LYS A 245 16.61 1.97 18.43
C LYS A 245 15.52 1.20 19.16
N MET A 246 14.33 1.79 19.26
CA MET A 246 13.17 1.09 19.82
C MET A 246 12.55 0.26 18.69
N ASP A 247 12.30 -0.99 18.95
CA ASP A 247 11.70 -1.90 17.98
C ASP A 247 10.19 -1.69 17.98
N PHE A 248 9.73 -0.78 17.12
CA PHE A 248 8.30 -0.58 16.84
C PHE A 248 7.86 -1.49 15.71
N ASP A 249 6.78 -2.23 15.95
CA ASP A 249 6.19 -3.11 14.93
C ASP A 249 5.31 -2.31 13.95
N LEU A 250 4.61 -1.29 14.46
CA LEU A 250 3.66 -0.48 13.69
C LEU A 250 3.99 1.01 13.78
N LEU A 251 3.99 1.66 12.64
CA LEU A 251 4.05 3.11 12.50
C LEU A 251 2.70 3.64 12.00
N ILE A 252 2.10 4.55 12.76
CA ILE A 252 0.89 5.29 12.36
C ILE A 252 1.30 6.74 12.11
N CYS A 253 1.05 7.24 10.89
CA CYS A 253 1.28 8.64 10.54
C CYS A 253 -0.06 9.35 10.33
N ASP A 254 -0.47 10.14 11.29
CA ASP A 254 -1.70 10.93 11.21
C ASP A 254 -1.47 12.22 10.41
N GLU A 255 -2.46 12.66 9.65
CA GLU A 255 -2.32 13.71 8.64
C GLU A 255 -1.11 13.49 7.74
N ALA A 256 -1.05 12.31 7.12
CA ALA A 256 0.09 11.84 6.33
C ALA A 256 0.47 12.75 5.14
N THR A 257 -0.37 13.72 4.79
CA THR A 257 -0.06 14.79 3.85
C THR A 257 1.20 15.58 4.22
N PHE A 258 1.58 15.61 5.50
CA PHE A 258 2.86 16.14 5.95
C PHE A 258 4.09 15.40 5.38
N LEU A 259 3.89 14.19 4.85
CA LEU A 259 4.94 13.33 4.28
C LEU A 259 4.91 13.27 2.74
N LYS A 260 4.08 14.05 2.06
CA LYS A 260 3.95 14.02 0.60
C LYS A 260 5.22 14.39 -0.17
N ASN A 261 6.15 15.12 0.43
CA ASN A 261 7.41 15.51 -0.18
C ASN A 261 8.60 14.73 0.41
N ARG A 262 9.12 13.78 -0.36
CA ARG A 262 10.25 12.91 0.02
C ARG A 262 11.58 13.65 0.25
N ASN A 263 11.72 14.88 -0.22
CA ASN A 263 12.95 15.66 -0.07
C ASN A 263 13.03 16.40 1.27
N THR A 264 11.94 16.46 2.02
CA THR A 264 11.90 17.13 3.32
C THR A 264 12.67 16.34 4.38
N LEU A 265 13.27 17.03 5.33
CA LEU A 265 13.92 16.40 6.49
C LEU A 265 12.93 15.60 7.33
N ARG A 266 11.69 16.06 7.44
CA ARG A 266 10.59 15.34 8.10
C ARG A 266 10.38 13.96 7.49
N PHE A 267 10.19 13.89 6.17
CA PHE A 267 10.05 12.61 5.46
C PHE A 267 11.26 11.71 5.69
N LYS A 268 12.48 12.25 5.46
CA LYS A 268 13.72 11.48 5.56
C LYS A 268 13.96 10.92 6.97
N SER A 269 13.63 11.67 8.02
CA SER A 269 13.79 11.21 9.40
C SER A 269 12.82 10.07 9.75
N ILE A 270 11.63 10.06 9.19
CA ILE A 270 10.58 9.08 9.50
C ILE A 270 10.68 7.86 8.58
N LEU A 271 10.71 8.08 7.27
CA LEU A 271 10.59 7.02 6.27
C LEU A 271 11.91 6.68 5.58
N GLY A 272 12.98 7.38 5.97
CA GLY A 272 14.32 7.16 5.44
C GLY A 272 14.58 7.86 4.10
N SER A 273 15.84 7.83 3.69
CA SER A 273 16.27 8.32 2.38
C SER A 273 16.97 7.22 1.60
N TRP A 274 16.48 6.95 0.39
CA TRP A 274 17.13 5.99 -0.49
C TRP A 274 18.55 6.39 -0.89
N ARG A 275 18.77 7.70 -1.12
CA ARG A 275 20.07 8.25 -1.56
C ARG A 275 21.03 8.47 -0.40
N GLU A 276 20.48 8.79 0.79
CA GLU A 276 21.24 9.21 1.98
C GLU A 276 20.99 8.25 3.15
N ARG A 277 20.98 6.93 2.91
CA ARG A 277 20.63 5.90 3.91
C ARG A 277 21.45 5.93 5.19
N LYS A 278 22.74 6.26 5.09
CA LYS A 278 23.62 6.35 6.26
C LYS A 278 23.22 7.50 7.18
N GLN A 279 22.78 8.62 6.60
CA GLN A 279 22.39 9.82 7.33
C GLN A 279 20.92 9.77 7.77
N TYR A 280 20.04 9.16 6.97
CA TYR A 280 18.60 9.06 7.23
C TYR A 280 18.14 7.62 7.03
N PRO A 281 18.37 6.74 8.03
CA PRO A 281 17.92 5.34 7.94
C PRO A 281 16.40 5.20 8.00
N GLY A 282 15.70 6.21 8.58
CA GLY A 282 14.28 6.13 8.89
C GLY A 282 13.98 5.27 10.11
N ILE A 283 12.72 5.23 10.49
CA ILE A 283 12.20 4.34 11.54
C ILE A 283 11.85 3.01 10.84
N LYS A 284 12.46 1.93 11.28
CA LYS A 284 12.21 0.61 10.69
C LYS A 284 10.97 0.01 11.33
N THR A 285 9.98 -0.29 10.50
CA THR A 285 8.77 -1.02 10.87
C THR A 285 8.31 -1.85 9.69
N ASP A 286 7.66 -2.99 9.97
CA ASP A 286 7.09 -3.83 8.93
C ASP A 286 5.70 -3.33 8.52
N HIS A 287 4.97 -2.70 9.46
CA HIS A 287 3.61 -2.21 9.28
C HIS A 287 3.56 -0.69 9.30
N ILE A 288 2.83 -0.09 8.37
CA ILE A 288 2.70 1.37 8.24
C ILE A 288 1.27 1.75 7.86
N ILE A 289 0.61 2.55 8.70
CA ILE A 289 -0.71 3.10 8.43
C ILE A 289 -0.58 4.61 8.23
N PHE A 290 -1.04 5.08 7.10
CA PHE A 290 -1.22 6.50 6.84
C PHE A 290 -2.68 6.90 7.02
N LEU A 291 -2.93 7.96 7.79
CA LEU A 291 -4.26 8.53 7.98
C LEU A 291 -4.29 9.93 7.37
N THR A 292 -5.30 10.23 6.57
CA THR A 292 -5.55 11.59 6.08
C THR A 292 -6.98 11.73 5.58
N GLY A 293 -7.60 12.88 5.80
CA GLY A 293 -8.89 13.21 5.18
C GLY A 293 -8.76 13.74 3.75
N THR A 294 -7.55 14.07 3.30
CA THR A 294 -7.28 14.71 2.00
C THR A 294 -6.07 14.09 1.31
N PRO A 295 -6.17 12.83 0.85
CA PRO A 295 -5.04 12.11 0.26
C PRO A 295 -4.54 12.77 -1.03
N VAL A 296 -5.42 13.45 -1.73
CA VAL A 296 -5.15 14.24 -2.96
C VAL A 296 -5.82 15.58 -2.82
N MET A 297 -5.03 16.65 -2.73
CA MET A 297 -5.57 18.02 -2.66
C MET A 297 -5.78 18.62 -4.04
N SER A 298 -4.77 18.56 -4.90
CA SER A 298 -4.77 19.21 -6.21
C SER A 298 -4.38 18.28 -7.35
N ARG A 299 -3.46 17.35 -7.11
CA ARG A 299 -2.90 16.49 -8.17
C ARG A 299 -2.76 15.05 -7.67
N PRO A 300 -3.11 14.03 -8.48
CA PRO A 300 -2.95 12.62 -8.13
C PRO A 300 -1.54 12.27 -7.66
N ILE A 301 -0.53 12.96 -8.20
CA ILE A 301 0.88 12.80 -7.85
C ILE A 301 1.19 12.98 -6.36
N GLU A 302 0.37 13.74 -5.62
CA GLU A 302 0.55 13.96 -4.18
C GLU A 302 0.44 12.66 -3.38
N ALA A 303 -0.42 11.73 -3.84
CA ALA A 303 -0.56 10.42 -3.24
C ALA A 303 0.60 9.48 -3.57
N PHE A 304 1.34 9.72 -4.67
CA PHE A 304 2.41 8.83 -5.13
C PHE A 304 3.43 8.53 -4.04
N THR A 305 3.86 9.54 -3.30
CA THR A 305 4.88 9.37 -2.27
C THR A 305 4.45 8.40 -1.18
N LEU A 306 3.20 8.51 -0.71
CA LEU A 306 2.64 7.62 0.31
C LEU A 306 2.42 6.21 -0.26
N LEU A 307 1.88 6.10 -1.46
CA LEU A 307 1.66 4.82 -2.14
C LEU A 307 2.98 4.09 -2.44
N ASN A 308 4.03 4.83 -2.82
CA ASN A 308 5.37 4.27 -3.02
C ASN A 308 5.98 3.71 -1.73
N VAL A 309 5.67 4.30 -0.57
CA VAL A 309 6.09 3.76 0.73
C VAL A 309 5.31 2.50 1.08
N LEU A 310 4.00 2.48 0.83
CA LEU A 310 3.14 1.34 1.13
C LEU A 310 3.42 0.13 0.23
N ASP A 311 3.60 0.37 -1.06
CA ASP A 311 3.88 -0.70 -2.03
C ASP A 311 4.86 -0.18 -3.09
N ARG A 312 6.14 -0.34 -2.79
CA ARG A 312 7.21 0.12 -3.65
C ARG A 312 7.32 -0.66 -4.96
N GLU A 313 6.87 -1.89 -4.96
CA GLU A 313 6.95 -2.74 -6.15
C GLU A 313 5.92 -2.29 -7.19
N ARG A 314 4.73 -1.89 -6.75
CA ARG A 314 3.68 -1.37 -7.64
C ARG A 314 3.88 0.09 -8.01
N PHE A 315 4.33 0.91 -7.07
CA PHE A 315 4.46 2.35 -7.23
C PHE A 315 5.93 2.79 -7.26
N ASN A 316 6.74 2.22 -8.15
CA ASN A 316 8.18 2.50 -8.21
C ASN A 316 8.56 3.58 -9.24
N ASN A 317 7.69 3.94 -10.15
CA ASN A 317 7.94 4.89 -11.22
C ASN A 317 6.99 6.09 -11.15
N PHE A 318 7.55 7.24 -10.77
CA PHE A 318 6.84 8.50 -10.69
C PHE A 318 6.22 8.93 -12.03
N TYR A 319 6.93 8.74 -13.14
CA TYR A 319 6.48 9.17 -14.47
C TYR A 319 5.33 8.31 -15.02
N HIS A 320 5.13 7.12 -14.52
CA HIS A 320 3.98 6.28 -14.90
C HIS A 320 2.74 6.57 -14.06
N PHE A 321 2.91 7.31 -12.97
CA PHE A 321 1.81 7.70 -12.08
C PHE A 321 1.20 9.05 -12.49
N THR A 322 1.94 9.88 -13.20
CA THR A 322 1.51 11.18 -13.72
C THR A 322 1.02 11.10 -15.15
#